data_5f7cf047d85507aa1e2a016601c911d4
#
_entry.id   5f7cf047d85507aa1e2a016601c911d4
#
_cell.length_a   1.000
_cell.length_b   1.000
_cell.length_c   1.000
_cell.angle_alpha   90.00
_cell.angle_beta   90.00
_cell.angle_gamma   90.00
#
_symmetry.space_group_name_H-M   'P 1'
#
loop_
_entity.id
_entity.type
_entity.pdbx_description
1 polymer ?
#
loop_
_entity_poly.entity_id
_entity_poly.type
_entity_poly.pdbx_seq_one_letter_code
_entity_poly.pdbx_strand_id
1 'polypeptide(L)'
;NEEVDYILDMGIDVRFNHYVASLQSVLDDDYAAVFVGTGAPRGRDLPSLPGRQEGAANIHIGIDWLGSVAFGHTTAIGGQVLVLGGGNTAMDCCRTSRRIGGDDVKVVVRSPFKDMKASSWEKEDAMAEDIPIHDNHVPKAFVVTDGRLTGMTFEKVTPVYDAKGRRSLVPTGEDDVFFPCTDVLIAIGQENAFPWI
;
A
#
# COMPACT_ATOMS: atom_id res chain seq x y z
N ASN A 1 -11.89 22.55 -1.33
CA ASN A 1 -12.50 21.24 -1.09
C ASN A 1 -13.81 21.47 -0.36
N GLU A 2 -14.95 21.38 -1.07
CA GLU A 2 -16.29 21.78 -0.59
C GLU A 2 -16.67 21.13 0.76
N GLU A 3 -16.33 19.86 0.97
CA GLU A 3 -16.63 19.18 2.23
C GLU A 3 -15.84 19.74 3.42
N VAL A 4 -14.57 20.04 3.20
CA VAL A 4 -13.71 20.62 4.24
C VAL A 4 -14.19 22.04 4.56
N ASP A 5 -14.47 22.84 3.53
CA ASP A 5 -14.97 24.22 3.69
C ASP A 5 -16.31 24.22 4.45
N TYR A 6 -17.21 23.29 4.10
CA TYR A 6 -18.49 23.12 4.82
C TYR A 6 -18.27 22.81 6.31
N ILE A 7 -17.33 21.93 6.65
CA ILE A 7 -17.03 21.59 8.06
C ILE A 7 -16.45 22.80 8.80
N LEU A 8 -15.54 23.55 8.15
CA LEU A 8 -14.93 24.75 8.74
C LEU A 8 -15.98 25.85 9.00
N ASP A 9 -16.94 26.01 8.10
CA ASP A 9 -18.03 26.98 8.21
C ASP A 9 -19.03 26.67 9.33
N MET A 10 -18.97 25.48 9.93
CA MET A 10 -19.78 25.13 11.11
C MET A 10 -19.34 25.84 12.41
N GLY A 11 -18.36 26.70 12.35
CA GLY A 11 -17.89 27.49 13.51
C GLY A 11 -16.88 26.75 14.40
N ILE A 12 -16.15 25.82 13.82
CA ILE A 12 -15.08 25.07 14.51
C ILE A 12 -13.83 25.95 14.62
N ASP A 13 -13.21 26.05 15.83
CA ASP A 13 -11.91 26.69 16.00
C ASP A 13 -10.81 25.79 15.42
N VAL A 14 -10.23 26.18 14.28
CA VAL A 14 -9.23 25.40 13.55
C VAL A 14 -7.87 26.06 13.67
N ARG A 15 -6.87 25.26 14.07
CA ARG A 15 -5.48 25.69 14.21
C ARG A 15 -4.58 24.96 13.21
N PHE A 16 -4.39 25.56 12.06
CA PHE A 16 -3.45 25.05 11.04
C PHE A 16 -2.00 25.27 11.48
N ASN A 17 -1.09 24.42 10.95
CA ASN A 17 0.35 24.47 11.23
C ASN A 17 0.69 24.42 12.73
N HIS A 18 -0.20 23.82 13.52
CA HIS A 18 -0.01 23.65 14.95
C HIS A 18 0.51 22.23 15.23
N TYR A 19 1.79 22.15 15.59
CA TYR A 19 2.43 20.87 15.92
C TYR A 19 2.08 20.45 17.35
N VAL A 20 1.50 19.27 17.53
CA VAL A 20 1.25 18.65 18.82
C VAL A 20 2.41 17.74 19.17
N ALA A 21 3.23 18.13 20.14
CA ALA A 21 4.43 17.38 20.55
C ALA A 21 4.11 16.21 21.49
N SER A 22 3.00 16.27 22.20
CA SER A 22 2.58 15.29 23.20
C SER A 22 1.06 15.27 23.32
N LEU A 23 0.47 14.08 23.30
CA LEU A 23 -0.96 13.92 23.60
C LEU A 23 -1.27 14.37 25.04
N GLN A 24 -0.36 14.14 25.99
CA GLN A 24 -0.53 14.54 27.37
C GLN A 24 -0.75 16.06 27.50
N SER A 25 -0.02 16.88 26.73
CA SER A 25 -0.20 18.33 26.78
C SER A 25 -1.60 18.78 26.32
N VAL A 26 -2.24 18.03 25.42
CA VAL A 26 -3.63 18.30 24.98
C VAL A 26 -4.63 17.81 26.01
N LEU A 27 -4.33 16.69 26.69
CA LEU A 27 -5.18 16.14 27.75
C LEU A 27 -5.14 17.00 29.04
N ASP A 28 -4.06 17.72 29.24
CA ASP A 28 -3.89 18.65 30.39
C ASP A 28 -4.63 19.97 30.15
N ASP A 29 -5.05 20.27 28.92
CA ASP A 29 -5.93 21.40 28.61
C ASP A 29 -7.37 21.10 29.09
N ASP A 30 -8.18 22.16 29.25
CA ASP A 30 -9.55 22.06 29.76
C ASP A 30 -10.58 21.61 28.74
N TYR A 31 -10.26 20.52 28.00
CA TYR A 31 -11.19 19.86 27.07
C TYR A 31 -11.97 18.73 27.74
N ALA A 32 -13.28 18.69 27.51
CA ALA A 32 -14.13 17.60 28.03
C ALA A 32 -13.78 16.23 27.42
N ALA A 33 -13.26 16.21 26.19
CA ALA A 33 -12.81 14.99 25.50
C ALA A 33 -11.84 15.38 24.38
N VAL A 34 -10.94 14.43 24.04
CA VAL A 34 -9.98 14.57 22.94
C VAL A 34 -10.19 13.42 21.96
N PHE A 35 -10.45 13.72 20.68
CA PHE A 35 -10.50 12.74 19.61
C PHE A 35 -9.21 12.78 18.80
N VAL A 36 -8.52 11.65 18.70
CA VAL A 36 -7.25 11.52 17.95
C VAL A 36 -7.54 10.88 16.60
N GLY A 37 -7.51 11.69 15.55
CA GLY A 37 -7.84 11.30 14.18
C GLY A 37 -6.65 11.41 13.21
N THR A 38 -5.42 11.11 13.65
CA THR A 38 -4.18 11.31 12.88
C THR A 38 -3.96 10.26 11.79
N GLY A 39 -4.73 9.19 11.77
CA GLY A 39 -4.54 8.08 10.83
C GLY A 39 -3.28 7.25 11.10
N ALA A 40 -2.90 6.41 10.15
CA ALA A 40 -1.69 5.58 10.15
C ALA A 40 -0.92 5.81 8.83
N PRO A 41 -0.24 6.96 8.69
CA PRO A 41 0.34 7.37 7.40
C PRO A 41 1.62 6.64 7.03
N ARG A 42 2.26 5.88 7.93
CA ARG A 42 3.48 5.14 7.61
C ARG A 42 3.12 3.84 6.91
N GLY A 43 3.53 3.68 5.64
CA GLY A 43 3.43 2.40 4.94
C GLY A 43 4.53 1.43 5.37
N ARG A 44 4.19 0.13 5.38
CA ARG A 44 5.16 -0.94 5.65
C ARG A 44 6.01 -1.21 4.43
N ASP A 45 7.28 -1.54 4.66
CA ASP A 45 8.27 -1.88 3.65
C ASP A 45 8.71 -3.35 3.76
N LEU A 46 9.54 -3.78 2.80
CA LEU A 46 10.17 -5.11 2.72
C LEU A 46 11.71 -4.97 2.72
N PRO A 47 12.31 -4.35 3.74
CA PRO A 47 13.72 -3.96 3.71
C PRO A 47 14.69 -5.14 3.70
N SER A 48 14.25 -6.32 4.10
CA SER A 48 15.06 -7.54 4.14
C SER A 48 15.07 -8.34 2.84
N LEU A 49 14.23 -7.98 1.86
CA LEU A 49 14.21 -8.70 0.59
C LEU A 49 15.44 -8.34 -0.27
N PRO A 50 16.09 -9.34 -0.89
CA PRO A 50 17.16 -9.10 -1.87
C PRO A 50 16.73 -8.12 -2.96
N GLY A 51 17.64 -7.25 -3.38
CA GLY A 51 17.39 -6.26 -4.43
C GLY A 51 16.63 -5.00 -3.99
N ARG A 52 16.13 -4.92 -2.72
CA ARG A 52 15.34 -3.78 -2.24
C ARG A 52 16.12 -2.46 -2.28
N GLN A 53 17.39 -2.49 -1.90
CA GLN A 53 18.24 -1.29 -1.88
C GLN A 53 18.73 -0.93 -3.29
N GLU A 54 19.15 -1.92 -4.05
CA GLU A 54 19.64 -1.75 -5.41
C GLU A 54 18.57 -1.21 -6.36
N GLY A 55 17.32 -1.63 -6.18
CA GLY A 55 16.16 -1.18 -6.96
C GLY A 55 15.42 0.02 -6.37
N ALA A 56 15.93 0.66 -5.32
CA ALA A 56 15.22 1.64 -4.51
C ALA A 56 14.58 2.79 -5.30
N ALA A 57 15.19 3.20 -6.41
CA ALA A 57 14.69 4.30 -7.26
C ALA A 57 13.30 4.01 -7.87
N ASN A 58 12.96 2.72 -8.04
CA ASN A 58 11.71 2.27 -8.67
C ASN A 58 10.84 1.41 -7.74
N ILE A 59 11.15 1.41 -6.44
CA ILE A 59 10.38 0.68 -5.43
C ILE A 59 9.84 1.68 -4.41
N HIS A 60 8.55 1.91 -4.44
CA HIS A 60 7.87 2.96 -3.69
C HIS A 60 6.96 2.37 -2.60
N ILE A 61 6.82 3.09 -1.49
CA ILE A 61 5.78 2.80 -0.50
C ILE A 61 4.46 3.35 -1.02
N GLY A 62 3.46 2.49 -1.17
CA GLY A 62 2.22 2.81 -1.88
C GLY A 62 1.48 4.02 -1.35
N ILE A 63 1.35 4.18 -0.02
CA ILE A 63 0.65 5.32 0.57
C ILE A 63 1.40 6.64 0.31
N ASP A 64 2.74 6.65 0.40
CA ASP A 64 3.56 7.83 0.15
C ASP A 64 3.51 8.21 -1.34
N TRP A 65 3.54 7.19 -2.21
CA TRP A 65 3.41 7.37 -3.65
C TRP A 65 2.04 7.95 -4.04
N LEU A 66 0.93 7.44 -3.47
CA LEU A 66 -0.40 7.99 -3.68
C LEU A 66 -0.49 9.46 -3.24
N GLY A 67 0.08 9.79 -2.09
CA GLY A 67 0.19 11.17 -1.62
C GLY A 67 0.97 12.04 -2.61
N SER A 68 2.10 11.55 -3.13
CA SER A 68 2.91 12.25 -4.11
C SER A 68 2.14 12.52 -5.42
N VAL A 69 1.33 11.56 -5.87
CA VAL A 69 0.44 11.75 -7.04
C VAL A 69 -0.67 12.76 -6.73
N ALA A 70 -1.33 12.64 -5.58
CA ALA A 70 -2.43 13.52 -5.19
C ALA A 70 -2.00 15.00 -5.07
N PHE A 71 -0.77 15.25 -4.64
CA PHE A 71 -0.20 16.60 -4.55
C PHE A 71 0.52 17.04 -5.83
N GLY A 72 0.49 16.25 -6.91
CA GLY A 72 1.06 16.61 -8.20
C GLY A 72 2.60 16.55 -8.26
N HIS A 73 3.25 15.92 -7.28
CA HIS A 73 4.71 15.71 -7.30
C HIS A 73 5.12 14.55 -8.21
N THR A 74 4.23 13.56 -8.38
CA THR A 74 4.39 12.44 -9.29
C THR A 74 3.27 12.46 -10.32
N THR A 75 3.60 12.53 -11.61
CA THR A 75 2.64 12.66 -12.70
C THR A 75 2.71 11.51 -13.71
N ALA A 76 3.67 10.60 -13.54
CA ALA A 76 3.87 9.45 -14.41
C ALA A 76 4.48 8.28 -13.62
N ILE A 77 4.31 7.07 -14.15
CA ILE A 77 4.95 5.83 -13.68
C ILE A 77 5.42 5.03 -14.90
N GLY A 78 6.30 4.06 -14.71
CA GLY A 78 6.72 3.15 -15.78
C GLY A 78 5.59 2.28 -16.33
N GLY A 79 5.75 1.77 -17.55
CA GLY A 79 4.71 1.00 -18.24
C GLY A 79 4.37 -0.34 -17.57
N GLN A 80 5.30 -0.95 -16.83
CA GLN A 80 5.10 -2.24 -16.16
C GLN A 80 5.16 -2.07 -14.64
N VAL A 81 4.02 -2.20 -13.96
CA VAL A 81 3.90 -1.93 -12.53
C VAL A 81 3.42 -3.15 -11.77
N LEU A 82 4.13 -3.53 -10.71
CA LEU A 82 3.64 -4.51 -9.73
C LEU A 82 3.17 -3.79 -8.46
N VAL A 83 1.97 -4.09 -8.01
CA VAL A 83 1.43 -3.62 -6.73
C VAL A 83 1.36 -4.78 -5.75
N LEU A 84 2.08 -4.67 -4.65
CA LEU A 84 2.13 -5.70 -3.61
C LEU A 84 1.11 -5.39 -2.52
N GLY A 85 0.10 -6.23 -2.37
CA GLY A 85 -0.89 -6.10 -1.30
C GLY A 85 -2.32 -6.36 -1.72
N GLY A 86 -3.19 -6.57 -0.75
CA GLY A 86 -4.59 -6.96 -0.98
C GLY A 86 -5.60 -6.12 -0.18
N GLY A 87 -5.23 -4.91 0.22
CA GLY A 87 -6.13 -3.92 0.85
C GLY A 87 -6.56 -2.82 -0.11
N ASN A 88 -7.44 -1.91 0.34
CA ASN A 88 -7.91 -0.79 -0.48
C ASN A 88 -6.76 0.07 -1.01
N THR A 89 -5.73 0.34 -0.20
CA THR A 89 -4.53 1.07 -0.66
C THR A 89 -3.88 0.42 -1.90
N ALA A 90 -3.86 -0.92 -1.99
CA ALA A 90 -3.33 -1.60 -3.17
C ALA A 90 -4.23 -1.40 -4.39
N MET A 91 -5.56 -1.37 -4.20
CA MET A 91 -6.52 -1.07 -5.27
C MET A 91 -6.36 0.37 -5.75
N ASP A 92 -6.23 1.33 -4.83
CA ASP A 92 -5.93 2.73 -5.18
C ASP A 92 -4.62 2.85 -5.96
N CYS A 93 -3.55 2.17 -5.51
CA CYS A 93 -2.25 2.17 -6.18
C CYS A 93 -2.34 1.64 -7.62
N CYS A 94 -2.97 0.48 -7.83
CA CYS A 94 -3.01 -0.13 -9.15
C CYS A 94 -3.88 0.68 -10.14
N ARG A 95 -5.03 1.16 -9.71
CA ARG A 95 -5.92 1.99 -10.54
C ARG A 95 -5.31 3.35 -10.84
N THR A 96 -4.63 3.98 -9.86
CA THR A 96 -3.90 5.23 -10.09
C THR A 96 -2.75 5.03 -11.07
N SER A 97 -1.99 3.91 -10.96
CA SER A 97 -0.93 3.57 -11.91
C SER A 97 -1.44 3.50 -13.35
N ARG A 98 -2.59 2.85 -13.58
CA ARG A 98 -3.23 2.80 -14.91
C ARG A 98 -3.51 4.20 -15.47
N ARG A 99 -3.92 5.15 -14.62
CA ARG A 99 -4.29 6.51 -15.04
C ARG A 99 -3.09 7.38 -15.36
N ILE A 100 -1.91 7.08 -14.83
CA ILE A 100 -0.72 7.93 -15.02
C ILE A 100 0.41 7.27 -15.82
N GLY A 101 0.09 6.23 -16.62
CA GLY A 101 1.01 5.66 -17.61
C GLY A 101 1.37 4.19 -17.44
N GLY A 102 0.81 3.49 -16.46
CA GLY A 102 1.00 2.05 -16.33
C GLY A 102 0.19 1.27 -17.39
N ASP A 103 0.85 0.69 -18.37
CA ASP A 103 0.21 -0.11 -19.44
C ASP A 103 -0.05 -1.56 -19.01
N ASP A 104 0.88 -2.15 -18.26
CA ASP A 104 0.81 -3.51 -17.72
C ASP A 104 0.90 -3.45 -16.19
N VAL A 105 -0.23 -3.26 -15.54
CA VAL A 105 -0.34 -3.17 -14.07
C VAL A 105 -0.89 -4.48 -13.52
N LYS A 106 -0.21 -5.07 -12.54
CA LYS A 106 -0.63 -6.31 -11.86
C LYS A 106 -0.62 -6.12 -10.34
N VAL A 107 -1.60 -6.72 -9.69
CA VAL A 107 -1.62 -6.84 -8.22
C VAL A 107 -1.16 -8.23 -7.83
N VAL A 108 -0.22 -8.31 -6.88
CA VAL A 108 0.27 -9.58 -6.35
C VAL A 108 0.02 -9.62 -4.85
N VAL A 109 -0.66 -10.67 -4.39
CA VAL A 109 -1.08 -10.80 -3.00
C VAL A 109 -0.77 -12.20 -2.44
N ARG A 110 -0.26 -12.25 -1.21
CA ARG A 110 0.06 -13.50 -0.54
C ARG A 110 -1.17 -14.31 -0.08
N SER A 111 -2.29 -13.64 0.12
CA SER A 111 -3.54 -14.24 0.57
C SER A 111 -4.34 -14.78 -0.62
N PRO A 112 -5.21 -15.79 -0.42
CA PRO A 112 -6.25 -16.10 -1.41
C PRO A 112 -7.10 -14.87 -1.72
N PHE A 113 -7.59 -14.79 -2.95
CA PHE A 113 -8.44 -13.68 -3.41
C PHE A 113 -9.65 -13.43 -2.48
N LYS A 114 -10.30 -14.50 -2.00
CA LYS A 114 -11.44 -14.42 -1.08
C LYS A 114 -11.09 -13.81 0.29
N ASP A 115 -9.83 -13.89 0.71
CA ASP A 115 -9.33 -13.41 2.00
C ASP A 115 -8.65 -12.03 1.90
N MET A 116 -8.70 -11.40 0.73
CA MET A 116 -8.23 -10.03 0.56
C MET A 116 -9.06 -9.07 1.40
N LYS A 117 -8.38 -8.07 1.99
CA LYS A 117 -9.03 -7.06 2.85
C LYS A 117 -9.68 -5.93 2.08
N ALA A 118 -9.37 -5.78 0.78
CA ALA A 118 -10.02 -4.82 -0.07
C ALA A 118 -11.52 -5.13 -0.16
N SER A 119 -12.35 -4.09 -0.21
CA SER A 119 -13.79 -4.22 -0.40
C SER A 119 -14.10 -4.90 -1.74
N SER A 120 -15.28 -5.53 -1.84
CA SER A 120 -15.66 -6.28 -3.05
C SER A 120 -15.67 -5.38 -4.29
N TRP A 121 -16.24 -4.19 -4.14
CA TRP A 121 -16.34 -3.22 -5.25
C TRP A 121 -14.97 -2.70 -5.71
N GLU A 122 -14.02 -2.45 -4.81
CA GLU A 122 -12.67 -2.04 -5.19
C GLU A 122 -11.94 -3.11 -6.02
N LYS A 123 -12.14 -4.39 -5.67
CA LYS A 123 -11.59 -5.51 -6.45
C LYS A 123 -12.29 -5.63 -7.82
N GLU A 124 -13.60 -5.47 -7.85
CA GLU A 124 -14.40 -5.50 -9.09
C GLU A 124 -14.00 -4.37 -10.03
N ASP A 125 -13.83 -3.15 -9.50
CA ASP A 125 -13.36 -1.99 -10.25
C ASP A 125 -11.96 -2.21 -10.84
N ALA A 126 -11.01 -2.74 -10.05
CA ALA A 126 -9.67 -3.03 -10.54
C ALA A 126 -9.70 -4.06 -11.69
N MET A 127 -10.50 -5.13 -11.56
CA MET A 127 -10.66 -6.12 -12.61
C MET A 127 -11.37 -5.58 -13.85
N ALA A 128 -12.34 -4.66 -13.68
CA ALA A 128 -13.01 -3.98 -14.80
C ALA A 128 -12.07 -3.02 -15.56
N GLU A 129 -10.99 -2.57 -14.92
CA GLU A 129 -9.91 -1.80 -15.53
C GLU A 129 -8.79 -2.69 -16.12
N ASP A 130 -9.05 -3.99 -16.34
CA ASP A 130 -8.09 -4.98 -16.87
C ASP A 130 -6.82 -5.13 -16.01
N ILE A 131 -6.94 -5.03 -14.70
CA ILE A 131 -5.84 -5.22 -13.76
C ILE A 131 -5.93 -6.63 -13.15
N PRO A 132 -5.07 -7.58 -13.55
CA PRO A 132 -5.09 -8.94 -13.00
C PRO A 132 -4.59 -8.94 -11.54
N ILE A 133 -5.24 -9.78 -10.73
CA ILE A 133 -4.88 -10.02 -9.34
C ILE A 133 -4.34 -11.45 -9.21
N HIS A 134 -3.04 -11.56 -8.91
CA HIS A 134 -2.35 -12.83 -8.69
C HIS A 134 -2.30 -13.13 -7.19
N ASP A 135 -3.13 -14.04 -6.73
CA ASP A 135 -3.20 -14.44 -5.33
C ASP A 135 -2.21 -15.58 -4.98
N ASN A 136 -2.03 -15.85 -3.69
CA ASN A 136 -1.17 -16.93 -3.16
C ASN A 136 0.31 -16.83 -3.59
N HIS A 137 0.84 -15.62 -3.73
CA HIS A 137 2.23 -15.36 -4.10
C HIS A 137 2.94 -14.55 -3.02
N VAL A 138 4.02 -15.08 -2.46
CA VAL A 138 4.85 -14.42 -1.43
C VAL A 138 6.10 -13.83 -2.10
N PRO A 139 6.38 -12.54 -1.93
CA PRO A 139 7.59 -11.92 -2.48
C PRO A 139 8.87 -12.57 -1.96
N LYS A 140 9.83 -12.88 -2.85
CA LYS A 140 11.16 -13.44 -2.52
C LYS A 140 12.30 -12.48 -2.79
N ALA A 141 12.30 -11.83 -3.95
CA ALA A 141 13.36 -10.88 -4.30
C ALA A 141 12.89 -9.87 -5.35
N PHE A 142 13.45 -8.69 -5.28
CA PHE A 142 13.48 -7.73 -6.38
C PHE A 142 14.65 -8.11 -7.30
N VAL A 143 14.39 -8.22 -8.59
CA VAL A 143 15.41 -8.56 -9.58
C VAL A 143 15.93 -7.28 -10.21
N VAL A 144 17.22 -7.02 -10.00
CA VAL A 144 17.89 -5.81 -10.49
C VAL A 144 18.99 -6.24 -11.47
N THR A 145 19.00 -5.66 -12.65
CA THR A 145 20.01 -5.89 -13.69
C THR A 145 20.60 -4.54 -14.10
N ASP A 146 21.92 -4.43 -14.06
CA ASP A 146 22.64 -3.19 -14.38
C ASP A 146 22.11 -1.94 -13.62
N GLY A 147 21.78 -2.13 -12.35
CA GLY A 147 21.25 -1.07 -11.47
C GLY A 147 19.80 -0.66 -11.73
N ARG A 148 19.06 -1.42 -12.55
CA ARG A 148 17.67 -1.17 -12.86
C ARG A 148 16.78 -2.32 -12.40
N LEU A 149 15.63 -1.98 -11.82
CA LEU A 149 14.60 -2.96 -11.51
C LEU A 149 14.07 -3.57 -12.81
N THR A 150 14.08 -4.89 -12.92
CA THR A 150 13.61 -5.63 -14.10
C THR A 150 12.46 -6.58 -13.79
N GLY A 151 12.16 -6.81 -12.52
CA GLY A 151 11.05 -7.66 -12.09
C GLY A 151 11.15 -8.08 -10.63
N MET A 152 10.28 -9.00 -10.25
CA MET A 152 10.30 -9.65 -8.93
C MET A 152 10.08 -11.15 -9.05
N THR A 153 10.66 -11.92 -8.12
CA THR A 153 10.37 -13.34 -7.94
C THR A 153 9.45 -13.57 -6.75
N PHE A 154 8.59 -14.57 -6.89
CA PHE A 154 7.59 -14.94 -5.89
C PHE A 154 7.55 -16.44 -5.68
N GLU A 155 7.39 -16.87 -4.45
CA GLU A 155 7.07 -18.23 -4.09
C GLU A 155 5.56 -18.43 -4.08
N LYS A 156 5.09 -19.50 -4.74
CA LYS A 156 3.69 -19.93 -4.65
C LYS A 156 3.42 -20.60 -3.30
N VAL A 157 2.31 -20.23 -2.70
CA VAL A 157 1.90 -20.75 -1.39
C VAL A 157 0.47 -21.24 -1.40
N THR A 158 0.17 -22.18 -0.50
CA THR A 158 -1.20 -22.64 -0.25
C THR A 158 -1.62 -22.26 1.15
N PRO A 159 -2.83 -21.72 1.35
CA PRO A 159 -3.36 -21.44 2.68
C PRO A 159 -3.75 -22.73 3.40
N VAL A 160 -3.26 -22.91 4.62
CA VAL A 160 -3.65 -23.98 5.53
C VAL A 160 -4.29 -23.38 6.76
N TYR A 161 -5.44 -23.92 7.16
CA TYR A 161 -6.18 -23.43 8.33
C TYR A 161 -6.10 -24.45 9.47
N ASP A 162 -5.77 -23.98 10.66
CA ASP A 162 -5.78 -24.81 11.87
C ASP A 162 -7.23 -25.04 12.39
N ALA A 163 -7.36 -25.87 13.42
CA ALA A 163 -8.66 -26.17 14.05
C ALA A 163 -9.37 -24.92 14.65
N LYS A 164 -8.66 -23.82 14.83
CA LYS A 164 -9.19 -22.52 15.31
C LYS A 164 -9.45 -21.55 14.16
N GLY A 165 -9.33 -21.97 12.90
CA GLY A 165 -9.52 -21.15 11.73
C GLY A 165 -8.38 -20.16 11.46
N ARG A 166 -7.23 -20.27 12.13
CA ARG A 166 -6.08 -19.39 11.89
C ARG A 166 -5.34 -19.87 10.65
N ARG A 167 -5.12 -18.94 9.70
CA ARG A 167 -4.44 -19.20 8.44
C ARG A 167 -2.93 -19.15 8.60
N SER A 168 -2.25 -20.15 8.05
CA SER A 168 -0.83 -20.15 7.71
C SER A 168 -0.65 -20.32 6.20
N LEU A 169 0.48 -19.89 5.68
CA LEU A 169 0.83 -20.04 4.27
C LEU A 169 1.98 -21.06 4.19
N VAL A 170 1.81 -22.07 3.34
CA VAL A 170 2.77 -23.16 3.17
C VAL A 170 3.25 -23.13 1.71
N PRO A 171 4.57 -23.18 1.43
CA PRO A 171 5.11 -23.29 0.09
C PRO A 171 4.52 -24.50 -0.64
N THR A 172 4.19 -24.33 -1.92
CA THR A 172 3.67 -25.43 -2.75
C THR A 172 4.78 -26.39 -3.20
N GLY A 173 6.04 -25.94 -3.18
CA GLY A 173 7.19 -26.67 -3.72
C GLY A 173 7.33 -26.54 -5.25
N GLU A 174 6.48 -25.74 -5.89
CA GLU A 174 6.63 -25.37 -7.29
C GLU A 174 7.76 -24.36 -7.48
N ASP A 175 8.25 -24.23 -8.73
CA ASP A 175 9.24 -23.23 -9.09
C ASP A 175 8.73 -21.81 -8.82
N ASP A 176 9.65 -20.92 -8.46
CA ASP A 176 9.36 -19.51 -8.26
C ASP A 176 8.81 -18.85 -9.53
N VAL A 177 7.84 -17.98 -9.36
CA VAL A 177 7.25 -17.21 -10.46
C VAL A 177 7.97 -15.88 -10.60
N PHE A 178 8.38 -15.53 -11.81
CA PHE A 178 8.93 -14.22 -12.13
C PHE A 178 7.89 -13.35 -12.82
N PHE A 179 7.68 -12.13 -12.30
CA PHE A 179 6.90 -11.09 -12.94
C PHE A 179 7.82 -9.96 -13.37
N PRO A 180 7.90 -9.62 -14.68
CA PRO A 180 8.64 -8.45 -15.14
C PRO A 180 7.96 -7.17 -14.66
N CYS A 181 8.75 -6.18 -14.26
CA CYS A 181 8.26 -4.84 -13.93
C CYS A 181 9.38 -3.81 -13.97
N THR A 182 9.00 -2.56 -14.19
CA THR A 182 9.87 -1.38 -14.09
C THR A 182 9.68 -0.65 -12.77
N ASP A 183 8.51 -0.79 -12.15
CA ASP A 183 8.18 -0.14 -10.88
C ASP A 183 7.42 -1.11 -9.95
N VAL A 184 7.63 -0.95 -8.65
CA VAL A 184 6.91 -1.69 -7.61
C VAL A 184 6.32 -0.72 -6.60
N LEU A 185 5.04 -0.91 -6.28
CA LEU A 185 4.33 -0.20 -5.22
C LEU A 185 4.05 -1.15 -4.06
N ILE A 186 4.65 -0.91 -2.90
CA ILE A 186 4.49 -1.75 -1.70
C ILE A 186 3.29 -1.22 -0.90
N ALA A 187 2.16 -1.96 -0.92
CA ALA A 187 0.90 -1.62 -0.25
C ALA A 187 0.44 -2.73 0.72
N ILE A 188 1.38 -3.28 1.50
CA ILE A 188 1.17 -4.44 2.38
C ILE A 188 0.63 -4.11 3.77
N GLY A 189 0.20 -2.89 3.98
CA GLY A 189 -0.38 -2.37 5.21
C GLY A 189 0.32 -1.10 5.68
N GLN A 190 -0.25 -0.54 6.73
CA GLN A 190 0.18 0.72 7.35
C GLN A 190 0.42 0.50 8.84
N GLU A 191 1.14 1.42 9.45
CA GLU A 191 1.41 1.42 10.89
C GLU A 191 1.37 2.85 11.45
N ASN A 192 1.27 2.95 12.77
CA ASN A 192 1.32 4.24 13.46
C ASN A 192 2.67 4.93 13.21
N ALA A 193 2.61 6.21 12.84
CA ALA A 193 3.79 7.06 12.66
C ALA A 193 4.05 8.00 13.85
N PHE A 194 3.16 8.00 14.84
CA PHE A 194 3.16 8.95 15.94
C PHE A 194 3.51 8.25 17.26
N PRO A 195 4.79 8.29 17.71
CA PRO A 195 5.24 7.57 18.90
C PRO A 195 4.71 8.15 20.22
N TRP A 196 4.05 9.32 20.15
CA TRP A 196 3.48 10.03 21.29
C TRP A 196 1.98 9.72 21.54
N ILE A 197 1.40 8.82 20.73
CA ILE A 197 0.03 8.29 20.88
C ILE A 197 0.08 6.93 21.57
#